data_83c5aa2e5b7b5c07742cc1dd29a7f3b9
#
_entry.id   83c5aa2e5b7b5c07742cc1dd29a7f3b9
#
_cell.length_a   1.000
_cell.length_b   1.000
_cell.length_c   1.000
_cell.angle_alpha   90.00
_cell.angle_beta   90.00
_cell.angle_gamma   90.00
#
_symmetry.space_group_name_H-M   'P 1'
#
loop_
_entity.id
_entity.type
_entity.pdbx_description
1 polymer ?
#
loop_
_entity_poly.entity_id
_entity_poly.type
_entity_poly.pdbx_seq_one_letter_code
_entity_poly.pdbx_strand_id
1 'polypeptide(L)'
;NSVKNFIPKKIHSTIKVYQDQLNRDCYVRVLRFIEGKMYAVVNHNNNLEHSLGTLLGNLSKELQNLNHPNAFRKFEWDPSNISWIQKEINLFKGNKKKIINTNLYEYNYFIKKNLKNLRFSLTHGDANNYNLVVKNNLVSGLLDYGDMIYAPTINDLAVSLAYALMKKEDLYSALKNVVISYHKIFPITFDEIFSLMTLVKARLTITVIMAEKQRKKFPDNKYLSISENDAWDLLYKLDRINPYLFIFLIRDYCGHQITKNYNKVINFIEKNNFPSVLDFNLNKINKSIINLDSNSIFTKNYNNNPKQITKKINTFLKKNDSRIGIGLYKEKRNVYQGNNFISNFNSKNRRDIHLGIDIFAPVGTKIKTPIDGKVIILKYNAFKYDYGPTIVLEHKIDKIIKFYTIYGHLSKKCLKNLKVGQKIKKNQLIADIGNYPINGNWPPHLHFQISIDMMGEKENFPGVSEDILLSVWSKISPDPNLILGIPNSFFIKKDNIKKLINKRLSLISNNLSISYKKPLQILEAKN
;
A
#
# COMPACT_ATOMS: atom_id res chain seq x y z
N ASN A 1 -2.92 34.52 -7.50
CA ASN A 1 -1.56 35.07 -7.50
C ASN A 1 -0.46 34.01 -7.40
N SER A 2 -0.67 32.89 -6.71
CA SER A 2 0.32 31.80 -6.51
C SER A 2 0.69 31.03 -7.79
N VAL A 3 -0.23 30.88 -8.73
CA VAL A 3 -0.01 30.18 -10.02
C VAL A 3 0.50 31.11 -11.11
N LYS A 4 0.28 32.41 -11.00
CA LYS A 4 0.71 33.42 -12.03
C LYS A 4 2.21 33.36 -12.35
N ASN A 5 3.06 32.97 -11.42
CA ASN A 5 4.49 32.86 -11.63
C ASN A 5 4.91 31.61 -12.43
N PHE A 6 4.03 30.60 -12.55
CA PHE A 6 4.30 29.34 -13.26
C PHE A 6 3.74 29.31 -14.68
N ILE A 7 2.92 30.30 -15.05
CA ILE A 7 2.35 30.44 -16.39
C ILE A 7 3.19 31.39 -17.22
N PRO A 8 3.48 31.10 -18.49
CA PRO A 8 4.15 32.04 -19.38
C PRO A 8 3.37 33.36 -19.44
N LYS A 9 4.00 34.46 -19.05
CA LYS A 9 3.36 35.78 -19.06
C LYS A 9 3.21 36.25 -20.51
N LYS A 10 2.02 36.74 -20.85
CA LYS A 10 1.73 37.36 -22.13
C LYS A 10 2.57 38.65 -22.28
N ILE A 11 3.32 38.73 -23.36
CA ILE A 11 4.13 39.93 -23.67
C ILE A 11 3.26 41.02 -24.30
N HIS A 12 2.31 40.61 -25.17
CA HIS A 12 1.34 41.50 -25.77
C HIS A 12 -0.09 41.08 -25.40
N SER A 13 -0.95 42.07 -25.19
CA SER A 13 -2.35 41.84 -24.76
C SER A 13 -3.27 41.22 -25.81
N THR A 14 -2.84 41.18 -27.07
CA THR A 14 -3.69 40.79 -28.21
C THR A 14 -3.12 39.58 -28.94
N ILE A 15 -4.01 38.63 -29.29
CA ILE A 15 -3.73 37.60 -30.27
C ILE A 15 -3.81 38.30 -31.65
N LYS A 16 -2.78 38.13 -32.49
CA LYS A 16 -2.79 38.62 -33.87
C LYS A 16 -3.14 37.50 -34.82
N VAL A 17 -3.89 37.82 -35.85
CA VAL A 17 -4.23 36.88 -36.90
C VAL A 17 -3.32 37.16 -38.09
N TYR A 18 -2.69 36.11 -38.62
CA TYR A 18 -1.90 36.13 -39.85
C TYR A 18 -2.41 35.01 -40.77
N GLN A 19 -2.31 35.22 -42.06
CA GLN A 19 -2.59 34.15 -43.02
C GLN A 19 -1.32 33.37 -43.35
N ASP A 20 -1.41 32.05 -43.38
CA ASP A 20 -0.32 31.18 -43.85
C ASP A 20 -0.23 31.16 -45.39
N GLN A 21 0.74 30.41 -45.92
CA GLN A 21 0.93 30.29 -47.38
C GLN A 21 -0.27 29.63 -48.12
N LEU A 22 -1.20 29.03 -47.37
CA LEU A 22 -2.43 28.41 -47.89
C LEU A 22 -3.67 29.26 -47.59
N ASN A 23 -3.50 30.56 -47.30
CA ASN A 23 -4.56 31.51 -46.94
C ASN A 23 -5.40 31.07 -45.70
N ARG A 24 -4.84 30.32 -44.77
CA ARG A 24 -5.53 29.93 -43.53
C ARG A 24 -5.21 30.93 -42.43
N ASP A 25 -6.21 31.33 -41.67
CA ASP A 25 -6.02 32.17 -40.49
C ASP A 25 -5.22 31.49 -39.38
N CYS A 26 -4.09 32.05 -39.06
CA CYS A 26 -3.21 31.61 -37.97
C CYS A 26 -3.25 32.61 -36.80
N TYR A 27 -3.65 32.13 -35.63
CA TYR A 27 -3.68 32.93 -34.41
C TYR A 27 -2.32 32.90 -33.74
N VAL A 28 -1.64 34.02 -33.66
CA VAL A 28 -0.27 34.14 -33.15
C VAL A 28 -0.27 34.93 -31.85
N ARG A 29 0.41 34.39 -30.85
CA ARG A 29 0.68 35.06 -29.57
C ARG A 29 2.14 34.88 -29.16
N VAL A 30 2.69 35.90 -28.51
CA VAL A 30 4.05 35.85 -27.92
C VAL A 30 3.91 35.74 -26.41
N LEU A 31 4.60 34.77 -25.83
CA LEU A 31 4.64 34.53 -24.38
C LEU A 31 6.06 34.70 -23.86
N ARG A 32 6.19 35.09 -22.60
CA ARG A 32 7.49 35.14 -21.94
C ARG A 32 8.05 33.74 -21.82
N PHE A 33 9.29 33.55 -22.24
CA PHE A 33 9.99 32.28 -22.07
C PHE A 33 10.21 31.97 -20.57
N ILE A 34 9.98 30.73 -20.18
CA ILE A 34 10.29 30.22 -18.84
C ILE A 34 11.61 29.46 -18.93
N GLU A 35 12.62 29.97 -18.26
CA GLU A 35 13.93 29.33 -18.21
C GLU A 35 13.91 28.05 -17.37
N GLY A 36 14.62 27.03 -17.85
CA GLY A 36 14.78 25.76 -17.15
C GLY A 36 14.93 24.58 -18.09
N LYS A 37 14.93 23.38 -17.52
CA LYS A 37 14.94 22.11 -18.24
C LYS A 37 13.60 21.40 -18.06
N MET A 38 13.20 20.57 -19.01
CA MET A 38 11.97 19.76 -18.86
C MET A 38 12.13 18.78 -17.70
N TYR A 39 11.08 18.55 -16.95
CA TYR A 39 11.02 17.56 -15.85
C TYR A 39 11.45 16.18 -16.31
N ALA A 40 11.16 15.81 -17.57
CA ALA A 40 11.52 14.55 -18.20
C ALA A 40 13.03 14.26 -18.26
N VAL A 41 13.88 15.30 -18.27
CA VAL A 41 15.34 15.16 -18.49
C VAL A 41 16.19 15.52 -17.27
N VAL A 42 15.57 15.83 -16.13
CA VAL A 42 16.28 16.12 -14.88
C VAL A 42 16.24 14.94 -13.92
N ASN A 43 17.22 14.87 -13.02
CA ASN A 43 17.18 13.90 -11.92
C ASN A 43 16.15 14.35 -10.87
N HIS A 44 15.25 13.44 -10.51
CA HIS A 44 14.21 13.73 -9.54
C HIS A 44 14.70 13.47 -8.11
N ASN A 45 14.51 14.43 -7.24
CA ASN A 45 14.80 14.36 -5.81
C ASN A 45 13.57 14.79 -4.99
N ASN A 46 13.65 14.65 -3.67
CA ASN A 46 12.53 14.96 -2.77
C ASN A 46 12.05 16.42 -2.92
N ASN A 47 12.98 17.39 -3.06
CA ASN A 47 12.59 18.80 -3.21
C ASN A 47 11.81 19.04 -4.49
N LEU A 48 12.21 18.42 -5.59
CA LEU A 48 11.52 18.51 -6.87
C LEU A 48 10.12 17.88 -6.78
N GLU A 49 10.00 16.72 -6.14
CA GLU A 49 8.72 16.03 -5.92
C GLU A 49 7.78 16.86 -5.03
N HIS A 50 8.28 17.46 -3.96
CA HIS A 50 7.52 18.39 -3.11
C HIS A 50 7.08 19.63 -3.90
N SER A 51 7.95 20.22 -4.71
CA SER A 51 7.60 21.38 -5.52
C SER A 51 6.54 21.06 -6.58
N LEU A 52 6.58 19.86 -7.16
CA LEU A 52 5.54 19.38 -8.09
C LEU A 52 4.18 19.32 -7.40
N GLY A 53 4.09 18.65 -6.24
CA GLY A 53 2.85 18.58 -5.47
C GLY A 53 2.32 19.98 -5.10
N THR A 54 3.20 20.89 -4.72
CA THR A 54 2.85 22.28 -4.40
C THR A 54 2.31 23.03 -5.62
N LEU A 55 2.96 22.91 -6.78
CA LEU A 55 2.47 23.50 -8.03
C LEU A 55 1.05 23.01 -8.36
N LEU A 56 0.86 21.70 -8.37
CA LEU A 56 -0.44 21.10 -8.74
C LEU A 56 -1.55 21.46 -7.74
N GLY A 57 -1.24 21.51 -6.44
CA GLY A 57 -2.20 21.97 -5.43
C GLY A 57 -2.63 23.42 -5.64
N ASN A 58 -1.69 24.32 -5.95
CA ASN A 58 -1.99 25.69 -6.31
C ASN A 58 -2.80 25.79 -7.61
N LEU A 59 -2.43 25.01 -8.63
CA LEU A 59 -3.18 24.95 -9.89
C LEU A 59 -4.63 24.56 -9.65
N SER A 60 -4.88 23.48 -8.94
CA SER A 60 -6.23 23.02 -8.61
C SER A 60 -7.03 24.08 -7.83
N LYS A 61 -6.40 24.76 -6.88
CA LYS A 61 -7.01 25.81 -6.09
C LYS A 61 -7.41 27.03 -6.93
N GLU A 62 -6.58 27.45 -7.87
CA GLU A 62 -6.85 28.62 -8.73
C GLU A 62 -7.87 28.30 -9.82
N LEU A 63 -7.84 27.07 -10.38
CA LEU A 63 -8.73 26.67 -11.47
C LEU A 63 -10.14 26.27 -11.01
N GLN A 64 -10.36 25.98 -9.72
CA GLN A 64 -11.64 25.45 -9.23
C GLN A 64 -12.85 26.37 -9.50
N ASN A 65 -12.63 27.69 -9.56
CA ASN A 65 -13.67 28.69 -9.76
C ASN A 65 -13.71 29.23 -11.20
N LEU A 66 -12.86 28.71 -12.07
CA LEU A 66 -12.84 29.12 -13.48
C LEU A 66 -13.74 28.21 -14.31
N ASN A 67 -14.47 28.81 -15.24
CA ASN A 67 -15.32 28.10 -16.17
C ASN A 67 -15.14 28.69 -17.58
N HIS A 68 -15.13 27.81 -18.60
CA HIS A 68 -15.06 28.21 -19.99
C HIS A 68 -15.88 27.25 -20.86
N PRO A 69 -16.78 27.75 -21.74
CA PRO A 69 -17.66 26.87 -22.51
C PRO A 69 -16.91 25.81 -23.33
N ASN A 70 -15.79 26.17 -23.94
CA ASN A 70 -14.98 25.25 -24.77
C ASN A 70 -14.24 24.17 -23.96
N ALA A 71 -14.25 24.21 -22.62
CA ALA A 71 -13.67 23.17 -21.79
C ALA A 71 -14.58 21.92 -21.71
N PHE A 72 -15.87 22.06 -22.02
CA PHE A 72 -16.82 20.94 -22.01
C PHE A 72 -16.72 20.15 -23.33
N ARG A 73 -15.59 19.48 -23.53
CA ARG A 73 -15.31 18.71 -24.75
C ARG A 73 -14.86 17.28 -24.39
N LYS A 74 -15.02 16.35 -25.31
CA LYS A 74 -14.44 15.01 -25.21
C LYS A 74 -12.94 15.11 -25.49
N PHE A 75 -12.16 14.44 -24.64
CA PHE A 75 -10.72 14.42 -24.74
C PHE A 75 -10.20 13.00 -24.50
N GLU A 76 -9.50 12.42 -25.48
CA GLU A 76 -9.05 11.03 -25.43
C GLU A 76 -7.98 10.78 -24.34
N TRP A 77 -7.28 11.84 -23.91
CA TRP A 77 -6.27 11.76 -22.85
C TRP A 77 -6.84 11.94 -21.44
N ASP A 78 -8.15 12.11 -21.30
CA ASP A 78 -8.82 12.21 -20.00
C ASP A 78 -8.80 10.85 -19.25
N PRO A 79 -8.04 10.69 -18.15
CA PRO A 79 -7.97 9.45 -17.40
C PRO A 79 -9.29 9.07 -16.71
N SER A 80 -10.20 10.01 -16.54
CA SER A 80 -11.52 9.74 -15.98
C SER A 80 -12.52 9.18 -16.99
N ASN A 81 -12.15 9.08 -18.28
CA ASN A 81 -13.01 8.58 -19.34
C ASN A 81 -12.29 7.63 -20.31
N ILE A 82 -11.91 6.45 -19.85
CA ILE A 82 -11.17 5.46 -20.64
C ILE A 82 -12.03 4.30 -21.19
N SER A 83 -13.36 4.41 -21.18
CA SER A 83 -14.23 3.34 -21.68
C SER A 83 -14.00 3.02 -23.17
N TRP A 84 -13.51 3.99 -23.95
CA TRP A 84 -13.17 3.82 -25.38
C TRP A 84 -12.04 2.81 -25.61
N ILE A 85 -11.16 2.62 -24.63
CA ILE A 85 -10.03 1.67 -24.67
C ILE A 85 -10.50 0.23 -24.89
N GLN A 86 -11.72 -0.11 -24.50
CA GLN A 86 -12.32 -1.44 -24.73
C GLN A 86 -12.22 -1.88 -26.19
N LYS A 87 -12.33 -0.95 -27.14
CA LYS A 87 -12.24 -1.21 -28.58
C LYS A 87 -10.80 -1.48 -29.05
N GLU A 88 -9.82 -1.01 -28.30
CA GLU A 88 -8.40 -1.05 -28.65
C GLU A 88 -7.64 -2.23 -27.98
N ILE A 89 -8.28 -3.00 -27.11
CA ILE A 89 -7.64 -4.10 -26.37
C ILE A 89 -6.97 -5.13 -27.26
N ASN A 90 -7.54 -5.38 -28.44
CA ASN A 90 -7.03 -6.36 -29.42
C ASN A 90 -5.72 -5.94 -30.08
N LEU A 91 -5.27 -4.68 -29.89
CA LEU A 91 -3.93 -4.25 -30.29
C LEU A 91 -2.83 -4.99 -29.52
N PHE A 92 -3.15 -5.57 -28.36
CA PHE A 92 -2.21 -6.20 -27.45
C PHE A 92 -2.49 -7.68 -27.27
N LYS A 93 -1.43 -8.45 -26.92
CA LYS A 93 -1.51 -9.89 -26.63
C LYS A 93 -0.86 -10.21 -25.27
N GLY A 94 -1.09 -11.41 -24.78
CA GLY A 94 -0.42 -11.94 -23.59
C GLY A 94 -0.61 -11.06 -22.34
N ASN A 95 0.49 -10.81 -21.62
CA ASN A 95 0.47 -10.09 -20.36
C ASN A 95 0.06 -8.62 -20.50
N LYS A 96 0.44 -7.95 -21.59
CA LYS A 96 0.02 -6.57 -21.89
C LYS A 96 -1.52 -6.46 -21.96
N LYS A 97 -2.16 -7.37 -22.71
CA LYS A 97 -3.63 -7.44 -22.79
C LYS A 97 -4.28 -7.69 -21.43
N LYS A 98 -3.69 -8.59 -20.61
CA LYS A 98 -4.17 -8.87 -19.25
C LYS A 98 -4.15 -7.60 -18.38
N ILE A 99 -3.05 -6.86 -18.36
CA ILE A 99 -2.92 -5.63 -17.57
C ILE A 99 -3.94 -4.57 -18.00
N ILE A 100 -4.13 -4.35 -19.31
CA ILE A 100 -5.14 -3.40 -19.81
C ILE A 100 -6.53 -3.81 -19.32
N ASN A 101 -6.88 -5.10 -19.38
CA ASN A 101 -8.16 -5.60 -18.87
C ASN A 101 -8.31 -5.38 -17.37
N THR A 102 -7.27 -5.64 -16.58
CA THR A 102 -7.26 -5.37 -15.13
C THR A 102 -7.50 -3.88 -14.87
N ASN A 103 -6.81 -2.99 -15.60
CA ASN A 103 -6.99 -1.54 -15.45
C ASN A 103 -8.40 -1.07 -15.82
N LEU A 104 -9.00 -1.63 -16.87
CA LEU A 104 -10.41 -1.35 -17.22
C LEU A 104 -11.39 -1.86 -16.15
N TYR A 105 -11.14 -3.03 -15.57
CA TYR A 105 -11.93 -3.53 -14.45
C TYR A 105 -11.84 -2.60 -13.25
N GLU A 106 -10.62 -2.19 -12.85
CA GLU A 106 -10.40 -1.24 -11.76
C GLU A 106 -11.04 0.12 -12.05
N TYR A 107 -10.91 0.64 -13.28
CA TYR A 107 -11.57 1.86 -13.72
C TYR A 107 -13.09 1.80 -13.53
N ASN A 108 -13.72 0.72 -13.96
CA ASN A 108 -15.18 0.55 -13.81
C ASN A 108 -15.59 0.50 -12.32
N TYR A 109 -14.75 -0.04 -11.46
CA TYR A 109 -15.03 -0.19 -10.03
C TYR A 109 -14.72 1.07 -9.23
N PHE A 110 -13.53 1.66 -9.40
CA PHE A 110 -13.04 2.76 -8.57
C PHE A 110 -13.36 4.15 -9.13
N ILE A 111 -13.51 4.29 -10.45
CA ILE A 111 -13.75 5.58 -11.08
C ILE A 111 -15.19 5.71 -11.54
N LYS A 112 -15.64 4.89 -12.49
CA LYS A 112 -16.93 5.06 -13.15
C LYS A 112 -18.12 5.10 -12.17
N LYS A 113 -18.08 4.25 -11.14
CA LYS A 113 -19.12 4.23 -10.08
C LYS A 113 -19.02 5.40 -9.12
N ASN A 114 -17.85 5.98 -8.95
CA ASN A 114 -17.57 7.05 -8.00
C ASN A 114 -17.51 8.44 -8.64
N LEU A 115 -17.56 8.52 -9.95
CA LEU A 115 -17.31 9.75 -10.73
C LEU A 115 -18.17 10.94 -10.26
N LYS A 116 -19.43 10.70 -9.93
CA LYS A 116 -20.38 11.73 -9.45
C LYS A 116 -20.02 12.35 -8.09
N ASN A 117 -19.15 11.68 -7.31
CA ASN A 117 -18.72 12.13 -6.00
C ASN A 117 -17.39 12.92 -6.07
N LEU A 118 -16.71 12.93 -7.21
CA LEU A 118 -15.50 13.70 -7.40
C LEU A 118 -15.81 15.18 -7.59
N ARG A 119 -14.90 16.05 -7.17
CA ARG A 119 -14.97 17.48 -7.50
C ARG A 119 -14.55 17.69 -8.95
N PHE A 120 -15.27 18.53 -9.65
CA PHE A 120 -14.99 18.92 -11.04
C PHE A 120 -14.58 20.38 -11.11
N SER A 121 -13.63 20.68 -11.97
CA SER A 121 -13.17 22.02 -12.28
C SER A 121 -12.56 22.06 -13.68
N LEU A 122 -12.19 23.26 -14.12
CA LEU A 122 -11.25 23.38 -15.22
C LEU A 122 -9.92 22.75 -14.80
N THR A 123 -9.37 21.86 -15.62
CA THR A 123 -8.08 21.19 -15.39
C THR A 123 -7.13 21.52 -16.53
N HIS A 124 -5.82 21.41 -16.31
CA HIS A 124 -4.82 21.54 -17.35
C HIS A 124 -4.96 20.43 -18.42
N GLY A 125 -5.32 19.22 -17.97
CA GLY A 125 -5.58 18.05 -18.81
C GLY A 125 -4.31 17.29 -19.23
N ASP A 126 -3.15 17.94 -19.33
CA ASP A 126 -1.89 17.31 -19.74
C ASP A 126 -0.65 17.85 -19.00
N ALA A 127 -0.69 17.88 -17.66
CA ALA A 127 0.46 18.26 -16.83
C ALA A 127 1.52 17.13 -16.78
N ASN A 128 2.01 16.71 -17.95
CA ASN A 128 3.01 15.66 -18.13
C ASN A 128 4.45 16.19 -17.91
N ASN A 129 5.43 15.29 -17.94
CA ASN A 129 6.84 15.61 -17.67
C ASN A 129 7.54 16.45 -18.74
N TYR A 130 6.97 16.61 -19.95
CA TYR A 130 7.46 17.51 -20.99
C TYR A 130 6.81 18.89 -20.95
N ASN A 131 5.71 19.05 -20.20
CA ASN A 131 5.05 20.33 -19.97
C ASN A 131 5.47 21.02 -18.67
N LEU A 132 6.28 20.35 -17.84
CA LEU A 132 6.81 20.88 -16.59
C LEU A 132 8.25 21.37 -16.76
N VAL A 133 8.52 22.63 -16.41
CA VAL A 133 9.85 23.25 -16.45
C VAL A 133 10.47 23.26 -15.04
N VAL A 134 11.74 22.91 -14.95
CA VAL A 134 12.50 22.79 -13.71
C VAL A 134 13.70 23.74 -13.72
N LYS A 135 13.85 24.56 -12.67
CA LYS A 135 15.01 25.42 -12.40
C LYS A 135 15.42 25.27 -10.94
N ASN A 136 16.70 25.09 -10.67
CA ASN A 136 17.25 24.95 -9.30
C ASN A 136 16.58 23.82 -8.47
N ASN A 137 16.33 22.66 -9.08
CA ASN A 137 15.65 21.51 -8.45
C ASN A 137 14.21 21.78 -7.95
N LEU A 138 13.57 22.79 -8.51
CA LEU A 138 12.16 23.12 -8.25
C LEU A 138 11.41 23.25 -9.56
N VAL A 139 10.13 22.90 -9.57
CA VAL A 139 9.26 23.16 -10.72
C VAL A 139 9.02 24.66 -10.80
N SER A 140 9.46 25.29 -11.90
CA SER A 140 9.42 26.72 -12.14
C SER A 140 8.35 27.15 -13.14
N GLY A 141 7.75 26.20 -13.87
CA GLY A 141 6.72 26.51 -14.85
C GLY A 141 5.90 25.31 -15.31
N LEU A 142 4.73 25.62 -15.84
CA LEU A 142 3.84 24.68 -16.52
C LEU A 142 3.49 25.27 -17.89
N LEU A 143 3.61 24.47 -18.93
CA LEU A 143 3.44 24.85 -20.34
C LEU A 143 2.23 24.14 -20.92
N ASP A 144 1.81 24.60 -22.10
CA ASP A 144 0.81 23.95 -22.97
C ASP A 144 -0.58 23.81 -22.34
N TYR A 145 -1.27 24.92 -22.25
CA TYR A 145 -2.66 25.00 -21.76
C TYR A 145 -3.71 24.68 -22.86
N GLY A 146 -3.28 24.13 -24.01
CA GLY A 146 -4.18 23.82 -25.14
C GLY A 146 -5.15 22.69 -24.85
N ASP A 147 -4.80 21.82 -23.90
CA ASP A 147 -5.57 20.63 -23.55
C ASP A 147 -6.49 20.79 -22.34
N MET A 148 -6.71 22.04 -21.91
CA MET A 148 -7.63 22.30 -20.79
C MET A 148 -9.03 21.77 -21.04
N ILE A 149 -9.59 21.06 -20.05
CA ILE A 149 -10.93 20.48 -20.06
C ILE A 149 -11.62 20.64 -18.70
N TYR A 150 -12.94 20.58 -18.69
CA TYR A 150 -13.73 20.44 -17.47
C TYR A 150 -13.82 18.97 -17.09
N ALA A 151 -13.08 18.57 -16.05
CA ALA A 151 -12.88 17.18 -15.64
C ALA A 151 -12.74 17.07 -14.11
N PRO A 152 -12.67 15.86 -13.54
CA PRO A 152 -12.34 15.71 -12.13
C PRO A 152 -11.04 16.45 -11.78
N THR A 153 -11.10 17.34 -10.78
CA THR A 153 -9.99 18.21 -10.37
C THR A 153 -8.71 17.40 -10.05
N ILE A 154 -8.87 16.20 -9.51
CA ILE A 154 -7.77 15.29 -9.16
C ILE A 154 -7.01 14.73 -10.39
N ASN A 155 -7.55 14.90 -11.61
CA ASN A 155 -6.91 14.38 -12.83
C ASN A 155 -5.51 14.98 -13.06
N ASP A 156 -5.31 16.29 -12.81
CA ASP A 156 -3.99 16.91 -12.99
C ASP A 156 -2.93 16.31 -12.07
N LEU A 157 -3.30 15.98 -10.82
CA LEU A 157 -2.42 15.24 -9.92
C LEU A 157 -2.17 13.82 -10.44
N ALA A 158 -3.18 13.12 -10.93
CA ALA A 158 -3.04 11.76 -11.45
C ALA A 158 -2.16 11.71 -12.70
N VAL A 159 -2.35 12.65 -13.64
CA VAL A 159 -1.52 12.79 -14.84
C VAL A 159 -0.06 13.03 -14.46
N SER A 160 0.22 14.02 -13.62
CA SER A 160 1.60 14.31 -13.20
C SER A 160 2.24 13.17 -12.43
N LEU A 161 1.50 12.47 -11.55
CA LEU A 161 1.99 11.28 -10.84
C LEU A 161 2.34 10.15 -11.81
N ALA A 162 1.56 9.92 -12.88
CA ALA A 162 1.88 8.89 -13.87
C ALA A 162 3.30 9.06 -14.43
N TYR A 163 3.70 10.29 -14.72
CA TYR A 163 5.03 10.58 -15.25
C TYR A 163 6.10 10.74 -14.15
N ALA A 164 5.76 11.27 -12.98
CA ALA A 164 6.69 11.42 -11.86
C ALA A 164 7.14 10.07 -11.27
N LEU A 165 6.30 9.04 -11.35
CA LEU A 165 6.61 7.69 -10.87
C LEU A 165 7.35 6.82 -11.90
N MET A 166 7.38 7.21 -13.18
CA MET A 166 8.17 6.50 -14.21
C MET A 166 9.65 6.48 -13.82
N LYS A 167 10.34 5.37 -14.12
CA LYS A 167 11.77 5.14 -13.81
C LYS A 167 12.13 5.15 -12.33
N LYS A 168 11.16 5.29 -11.43
CA LYS A 168 11.44 5.25 -9.98
C LYS A 168 11.67 3.83 -9.49
N GLU A 169 12.73 3.66 -8.71
CA GLU A 169 12.92 2.45 -7.90
C GLU A 169 12.07 2.51 -6.63
N ASP A 170 12.03 3.67 -5.99
CA ASP A 170 11.24 3.93 -4.79
C ASP A 170 9.95 4.69 -5.13
N LEU A 171 8.90 3.92 -5.38
CA LEU A 171 7.56 4.48 -5.64
C LEU A 171 6.93 5.10 -4.39
N TYR A 172 7.29 4.58 -3.20
CA TYR A 172 6.70 5.02 -1.94
C TYR A 172 7.06 6.47 -1.63
N SER A 173 8.36 6.80 -1.64
CA SER A 173 8.83 8.15 -1.31
C SER A 173 8.36 9.19 -2.33
N ALA A 174 8.43 8.87 -3.62
CA ALA A 174 7.98 9.78 -4.67
C ALA A 174 6.46 10.07 -4.58
N LEU A 175 5.64 9.02 -4.41
CA LEU A 175 4.20 9.18 -4.21
C LEU A 175 3.90 10.03 -2.97
N LYS A 176 4.56 9.74 -1.84
CA LYS A 176 4.39 10.43 -0.57
C LYS A 176 4.67 11.93 -0.71
N ASN A 177 5.83 12.28 -1.28
CA ASN A 177 6.28 13.68 -1.37
C ASN A 177 5.34 14.54 -2.21
N VAL A 178 4.89 14.01 -3.35
CA VAL A 178 3.95 14.72 -4.24
C VAL A 178 2.58 14.86 -3.57
N VAL A 179 2.03 13.76 -3.02
CA VAL A 179 0.68 13.74 -2.43
C VAL A 179 0.58 14.63 -1.18
N ILE A 180 1.55 14.58 -0.27
CA ILE A 180 1.55 15.41 0.94
C ILE A 180 1.56 16.89 0.58
N SER A 181 2.43 17.29 -0.37
CA SER A 181 2.56 18.69 -0.77
C SER A 181 1.32 19.22 -1.50
N TYR A 182 0.70 18.39 -2.34
CA TYR A 182 -0.59 18.70 -2.95
C TYR A 182 -1.68 18.86 -1.88
N HIS A 183 -1.83 17.85 -1.00
CA HIS A 183 -2.87 17.81 0.02
C HIS A 183 -2.81 19.00 0.98
N LYS A 184 -1.60 19.47 1.31
CA LYS A 184 -1.38 20.64 2.16
C LYS A 184 -1.99 21.92 1.57
N ILE A 185 -2.01 22.05 0.26
CA ILE A 185 -2.51 23.23 -0.47
C ILE A 185 -3.98 23.06 -0.85
N PHE A 186 -4.31 21.91 -1.41
CA PHE A 186 -5.65 21.55 -1.86
C PHE A 186 -6.02 20.17 -1.30
N PRO A 187 -6.75 20.13 -0.18
CA PRO A 187 -7.04 18.87 0.52
C PRO A 187 -7.78 17.87 -0.37
N ILE A 188 -7.22 16.67 -0.48
CA ILE A 188 -7.77 15.56 -1.27
C ILE A 188 -8.92 14.95 -0.47
N THR A 189 -10.09 14.77 -1.11
CA THR A 189 -11.28 14.16 -0.47
C THR A 189 -11.17 12.63 -0.42
N PHE A 190 -12.03 11.98 0.39
CA PHE A 190 -12.04 10.51 0.46
C PHE A 190 -12.35 9.83 -0.87
N ASP A 191 -13.25 10.42 -1.67
CA ASP A 191 -13.61 9.90 -2.99
C ASP A 191 -12.48 10.07 -4.00
N GLU A 192 -11.74 11.17 -3.92
CA GLU A 192 -10.53 11.40 -4.72
C GLU A 192 -9.39 10.44 -4.32
N ILE A 193 -9.17 10.20 -3.01
CA ILE A 193 -8.21 9.18 -2.53
C ILE A 193 -8.56 7.81 -3.08
N PHE A 194 -9.86 7.45 -3.08
CA PHE A 194 -10.34 6.17 -3.58
C PHE A 194 -10.06 5.97 -5.08
N SER A 195 -9.99 7.07 -5.83
CA SER A 195 -9.87 7.09 -7.29
C SER A 195 -8.44 7.32 -7.80
N LEU A 196 -7.57 7.99 -7.04
CA LEU A 196 -6.32 8.59 -7.53
C LEU A 196 -5.40 7.60 -8.24
N MET A 197 -5.05 6.47 -7.62
CA MET A 197 -4.10 5.54 -8.24
C MET A 197 -4.68 4.81 -9.46
N THR A 198 -6.00 4.63 -9.49
CA THR A 198 -6.66 4.09 -10.68
C THR A 198 -6.64 5.11 -11.83
N LEU A 199 -6.76 6.41 -11.55
CA LEU A 199 -6.57 7.47 -12.54
C LEU A 199 -5.13 7.52 -13.06
N VAL A 200 -4.13 7.32 -12.19
CA VAL A 200 -2.71 7.16 -12.60
C VAL A 200 -2.55 5.99 -13.58
N LYS A 201 -3.09 4.81 -13.24
CA LYS A 201 -3.07 3.63 -14.12
C LYS A 201 -3.83 3.87 -15.42
N ALA A 202 -4.95 4.59 -15.37
CA ALA A 202 -5.72 4.98 -16.55
C ALA A 202 -4.89 5.87 -17.49
N ARG A 203 -4.19 6.89 -16.99
CA ARG A 203 -3.29 7.72 -17.78
C ARG A 203 -2.17 6.92 -18.43
N LEU A 204 -1.52 6.04 -17.70
CA LEU A 204 -0.48 5.14 -18.24
C LEU A 204 -1.05 4.23 -19.34
N THR A 205 -2.27 3.72 -19.13
CA THR A 205 -2.95 2.88 -20.13
C THR A 205 -3.26 3.66 -21.42
N ILE A 206 -3.72 4.90 -21.31
CA ILE A 206 -3.88 5.79 -22.46
C ILE A 206 -2.54 5.96 -23.18
N THR A 207 -1.47 6.26 -22.46
CA THR A 207 -0.12 6.48 -23.02
C THR A 207 0.32 5.30 -23.88
N VAL A 208 0.21 4.06 -23.38
CA VAL A 208 0.67 2.87 -24.14
C VAL A 208 -0.23 2.54 -25.33
N ILE A 209 -1.53 2.83 -25.24
CA ILE A 209 -2.47 2.61 -26.35
C ILE A 209 -2.25 3.65 -27.45
N MET A 210 -2.10 4.92 -27.07
CA MET A 210 -1.82 5.99 -28.03
C MET A 210 -0.48 5.79 -28.73
N ALA A 211 0.57 5.35 -28.02
CA ALA A 211 1.85 5.00 -28.60
C ALA A 211 1.72 3.91 -29.67
N GLU A 212 0.95 2.84 -29.38
CA GLU A 212 0.71 1.75 -30.35
C GLU A 212 -0.11 2.22 -31.57
N LYS A 213 -1.14 3.04 -31.37
CA LYS A 213 -1.91 3.64 -32.46
C LYS A 213 -1.03 4.53 -33.35
N GLN A 214 -0.20 5.38 -32.74
CA GLN A 214 0.70 6.27 -33.46
C GLN A 214 1.80 5.51 -34.21
N ARG A 215 2.35 4.45 -33.62
CA ARG A 215 3.34 3.58 -34.29
C ARG A 215 2.78 2.95 -35.57
N LYS A 216 1.51 2.52 -35.54
CA LYS A 216 0.86 1.97 -36.73
C LYS A 216 0.62 3.02 -37.82
N LYS A 217 0.34 4.26 -37.41
CA LYS A 217 0.04 5.37 -38.36
C LYS A 217 1.32 6.03 -38.88
N PHE A 218 2.35 6.14 -38.03
CA PHE A 218 3.62 6.84 -38.34
C PHE A 218 4.81 6.00 -37.83
N PRO A 219 5.16 4.89 -38.50
CA PRO A 219 6.16 3.93 -38.02
C PRO A 219 7.56 4.52 -37.83
N ASP A 220 7.93 5.54 -38.59
CA ASP A 220 9.25 6.17 -38.56
C ASP A 220 9.40 7.24 -37.48
N ASN A 221 8.29 7.67 -36.85
CA ASN A 221 8.33 8.73 -35.85
C ASN A 221 8.49 8.16 -34.42
N LYS A 222 9.76 7.99 -33.99
CA LYS A 222 10.11 7.47 -32.65
C LYS A 222 9.69 8.38 -31.49
N TYR A 223 9.50 9.68 -31.72
CA TYR A 223 9.11 10.63 -30.67
C TYR A 223 7.72 10.30 -30.09
N LEU A 224 6.81 9.79 -30.90
CA LEU A 224 5.44 9.49 -30.52
C LEU A 224 5.31 8.31 -29.51
N SER A 225 6.41 7.56 -29.29
CA SER A 225 6.46 6.42 -28.37
C SER A 225 7.51 6.58 -27.24
N ILE A 226 8.02 7.80 -27.02
CA ILE A 226 9.15 8.05 -26.13
C ILE A 226 8.91 7.59 -24.68
N SER A 227 7.67 7.68 -24.18
CA SER A 227 7.30 7.27 -22.82
C SER A 227 6.70 5.87 -22.72
N GLU A 228 6.61 5.12 -23.82
CA GLU A 228 5.87 3.85 -23.86
C GLU A 228 6.49 2.77 -22.97
N ASN A 229 7.81 2.56 -23.09
CA ASN A 229 8.50 1.52 -22.31
C ASN A 229 8.45 1.83 -20.81
N ASP A 230 8.67 3.09 -20.44
CA ASP A 230 8.62 3.52 -19.04
C ASP A 230 7.19 3.38 -18.47
N ALA A 231 6.17 3.64 -19.29
CA ALA A 231 4.77 3.46 -18.90
C ALA A 231 4.42 1.97 -18.69
N TRP A 232 4.89 1.07 -19.57
CA TRP A 232 4.72 -0.36 -19.37
C TRP A 232 5.44 -0.87 -18.11
N ASP A 233 6.68 -0.45 -17.88
CA ASP A 233 7.45 -0.86 -16.70
C ASP A 233 6.73 -0.42 -15.41
N LEU A 234 6.19 0.79 -15.39
CA LEU A 234 5.41 1.25 -14.26
C LEU A 234 4.08 0.50 -14.13
N LEU A 235 3.36 0.24 -15.22
CA LEU A 235 2.14 -0.57 -15.19
C LEU A 235 2.39 -1.97 -14.64
N TYR A 236 3.48 -2.64 -15.03
CA TYR A 236 3.88 -3.95 -14.47
C TYR A 236 4.17 -3.89 -12.97
N LYS A 237 4.78 -2.81 -12.47
CA LYS A 237 5.02 -2.60 -11.03
C LYS A 237 3.69 -2.37 -10.29
N LEU A 238 2.83 -1.49 -10.80
CA LEU A 238 1.56 -1.13 -10.17
C LEU A 238 0.54 -2.28 -10.17
N ASP A 239 0.55 -3.16 -11.18
CA ASP A 239 -0.33 -4.35 -11.25
C ASP A 239 -0.05 -5.36 -10.12
N ARG A 240 1.16 -5.34 -9.54
CA ARG A 240 1.56 -6.22 -8.42
C ARG A 240 1.16 -5.69 -7.05
N ILE A 241 0.67 -4.47 -6.97
CA ILE A 241 0.32 -3.81 -5.71
C ILE A 241 -1.20 -3.80 -5.58
N ASN A 242 -1.69 -4.28 -4.44
CA ASN A 242 -3.11 -4.27 -4.17
C ASN A 242 -3.66 -2.82 -4.19
N PRO A 243 -4.71 -2.50 -4.98
CA PRO A 243 -5.22 -1.13 -5.10
C PRO A 243 -5.71 -0.53 -3.78
N TYR A 244 -6.27 -1.34 -2.87
CA TYR A 244 -6.67 -0.85 -1.55
C TYR A 244 -5.47 -0.43 -0.68
N LEU A 245 -4.29 -1.05 -0.88
CA LEU A 245 -3.08 -0.63 -0.17
C LEU A 245 -2.68 0.79 -0.55
N PHE A 246 -2.81 1.18 -1.82
CA PHE A 246 -2.61 2.57 -2.23
C PHE A 246 -3.61 3.53 -1.55
N ILE A 247 -4.89 3.14 -1.46
CA ILE A 247 -5.90 3.95 -0.77
C ILE A 247 -5.51 4.16 0.69
N PHE A 248 -5.06 3.14 1.38
CA PHE A 248 -4.64 3.23 2.78
C PHE A 248 -3.36 4.07 2.95
N LEU A 249 -2.40 3.95 2.04
CA LEU A 249 -1.19 4.78 2.02
C LEU A 249 -1.53 6.26 1.83
N ILE A 250 -2.37 6.58 0.85
CA ILE A 250 -2.75 7.97 0.58
C ILE A 250 -3.56 8.55 1.75
N ARG A 251 -4.40 7.75 2.40
CA ARG A 251 -5.07 8.17 3.65
C ARG A 251 -4.08 8.51 4.74
N ASP A 252 -3.05 7.67 4.94
CA ASP A 252 -1.97 7.92 5.91
C ASP A 252 -1.23 9.23 5.58
N TYR A 253 -0.86 9.43 4.32
CA TYR A 253 -0.20 10.67 3.86
C TYR A 253 -1.04 11.94 4.07
N CYS A 254 -2.35 11.81 3.96
CA CYS A 254 -3.32 12.90 4.18
C CYS A 254 -3.74 13.04 5.65
N GLY A 255 -3.17 12.28 6.60
CA GLY A 255 -3.53 12.32 8.01
C GLY A 255 -4.94 11.79 8.30
N HIS A 256 -5.53 11.02 7.38
CA HIS A 256 -6.84 10.42 7.57
C HIS A 256 -6.75 9.05 8.24
N GLN A 257 -7.85 8.63 8.87
CA GLN A 257 -7.97 7.28 9.42
C GLN A 257 -7.81 6.24 8.31
N ILE A 258 -6.81 5.34 8.41
CA ILE A 258 -6.44 4.36 7.41
C ILE A 258 -7.61 3.40 7.13
N THR A 259 -8.15 2.75 8.17
CA THR A 259 -9.34 1.90 8.06
C THR A 259 -10.50 2.50 8.86
N LYS A 260 -11.67 2.65 8.24
CA LYS A 260 -12.85 3.31 8.85
C LYS A 260 -13.27 2.73 10.21
N ASN A 261 -13.03 1.44 10.41
CA ASN A 261 -13.54 0.70 11.57
C ASN A 261 -12.48 0.41 12.63
N TYR A 262 -11.23 0.90 12.47
CA TYR A 262 -10.13 0.57 13.37
C TYR A 262 -10.50 0.75 14.85
N ASN A 263 -10.85 1.95 15.26
CA ASN A 263 -11.14 2.25 16.67
C ASN A 263 -12.33 1.42 17.21
N LYS A 264 -13.36 1.19 16.38
CA LYS A 264 -14.54 0.41 16.81
C LYS A 264 -14.18 -1.07 17.01
N VAL A 265 -13.34 -1.62 16.13
CA VAL A 265 -12.85 -3.02 16.24
C VAL A 265 -11.93 -3.17 17.44
N ILE A 266 -10.96 -2.26 17.61
CA ILE A 266 -10.02 -2.32 18.75
C ILE A 266 -10.79 -2.19 20.08
N ASN A 267 -11.67 -1.21 20.21
CA ASN A 267 -12.49 -1.04 21.41
C ASN A 267 -13.37 -2.27 21.71
N PHE A 268 -13.89 -2.94 20.69
CA PHE A 268 -14.62 -4.19 20.88
C PHE A 268 -13.71 -5.29 21.41
N ILE A 269 -12.52 -5.46 20.80
CA ILE A 269 -11.59 -6.52 21.20
C ILE A 269 -11.09 -6.26 22.64
N GLU A 270 -10.72 -5.04 22.99
CA GLU A 270 -10.20 -4.68 24.31
C GLU A 270 -11.25 -4.83 25.45
N LYS A 271 -12.54 -4.66 25.12
CA LYS A 271 -13.64 -4.80 26.10
C LYS A 271 -14.11 -6.24 26.31
N ASN A 272 -13.61 -7.20 25.52
CA ASN A 272 -14.05 -8.57 25.58
C ASN A 272 -12.91 -9.52 25.96
N ASN A 273 -13.24 -10.57 26.69
CA ASN A 273 -12.33 -11.68 26.98
C ASN A 273 -12.58 -12.83 26.01
N PHE A 274 -11.51 -13.35 25.45
CA PHE A 274 -11.56 -14.43 24.47
C PHE A 274 -11.00 -15.73 25.04
N PRO A 275 -11.59 -16.89 24.72
CA PRO A 275 -10.97 -18.17 25.03
C PRO A 275 -9.71 -18.38 24.19
N SER A 276 -8.87 -19.28 24.66
CA SER A 276 -7.64 -19.64 23.94
C SER A 276 -7.94 -20.15 22.53
N VAL A 277 -7.09 -19.76 21.58
CA VAL A 277 -7.11 -20.26 20.19
C VAL A 277 -6.62 -21.72 20.08
N LEU A 278 -6.05 -22.26 21.14
CA LEU A 278 -5.65 -23.66 21.23
C LEU A 278 -6.55 -24.42 22.22
N ASP A 279 -6.43 -25.74 22.25
CA ASP A 279 -7.18 -26.61 23.15
C ASP A 279 -6.71 -26.54 24.61
N PHE A 280 -5.70 -25.71 24.90
CA PHE A 280 -5.21 -25.38 26.23
C PHE A 280 -5.06 -23.87 26.44
N ASN A 281 -5.03 -23.44 27.69
CA ASN A 281 -4.93 -22.03 28.03
C ASN A 281 -3.48 -21.54 27.92
N LEU A 282 -3.21 -20.58 27.00
CA LEU A 282 -1.90 -20.00 26.76
C LEU A 282 -1.28 -19.35 28.01
N ASN A 283 -2.12 -18.82 28.92
CA ASN A 283 -1.64 -18.13 30.12
C ASN A 283 -1.26 -19.08 31.28
N LYS A 284 -1.75 -20.32 31.20
CA LYS A 284 -1.51 -21.33 32.25
C LYS A 284 -0.33 -22.28 31.99
N ILE A 285 0.37 -22.09 30.87
CA ILE A 285 1.48 -22.96 30.47
C ILE A 285 2.78 -22.19 30.35
N ASN A 286 3.89 -22.89 30.60
CA ASN A 286 5.22 -22.34 30.37
C ASN A 286 5.45 -22.13 28.86
N LYS A 287 5.96 -20.97 28.51
CA LYS A 287 6.24 -20.55 27.15
C LYS A 287 7.50 -19.72 27.04
N SER A 288 8.19 -19.80 25.93
CA SER A 288 9.39 -19.02 25.63
C SER A 288 9.23 -18.20 24.35
N ILE A 289 9.89 -17.06 24.27
CA ILE A 289 9.98 -16.29 23.03
C ILE A 289 10.90 -17.01 22.06
N ILE A 290 10.43 -17.25 20.85
CA ILE A 290 11.21 -17.74 19.71
C ILE A 290 11.52 -16.55 18.82
N ASN A 291 12.68 -15.95 19.02
CA ASN A 291 13.14 -14.83 18.22
C ASN A 291 13.71 -15.34 16.89
N LEU A 292 13.19 -14.83 15.76
CA LEU A 292 13.60 -15.19 14.39
C LEU A 292 14.28 -14.04 13.65
N ASP A 293 14.78 -13.02 14.36
CA ASP A 293 15.52 -11.90 13.78
C ASP A 293 16.91 -12.34 13.24
N SER A 294 17.65 -11.40 12.66
CA SER A 294 18.97 -11.65 12.05
C SER A 294 20.03 -12.16 13.04
N ASN A 295 19.89 -11.89 14.35
CA ASN A 295 20.83 -12.28 15.40
C ASN A 295 20.42 -13.56 16.12
N SER A 296 19.32 -14.19 15.68
CA SER A 296 18.74 -15.35 16.33
C SER A 296 19.61 -16.62 16.21
N ILE A 297 19.69 -17.37 17.31
CA ILE A 297 20.29 -18.71 17.31
C ILE A 297 19.56 -19.71 16.40
N PHE A 298 18.27 -19.45 16.12
CA PHE A 298 17.44 -20.31 15.28
C PHE A 298 17.70 -20.07 13.80
N THR A 299 18.04 -18.84 13.40
CA THR A 299 18.22 -18.41 12.01
C THR A 299 19.68 -18.31 11.60
N LYS A 300 20.64 -18.34 12.53
CA LYS A 300 22.07 -18.40 12.24
C LYS A 300 22.37 -19.67 11.43
N ASN A 301 23.00 -19.53 10.26
CA ASN A 301 23.25 -20.62 9.30
C ASN A 301 21.95 -21.30 8.81
N TYR A 302 20.91 -20.51 8.54
CA TYR A 302 19.63 -21.01 8.04
C TYR A 302 19.77 -21.48 6.57
N ASN A 303 19.78 -22.80 6.38
CA ASN A 303 19.84 -23.44 5.05
C ASN A 303 18.44 -23.82 4.55
N ASN A 304 17.40 -23.07 4.89
CA ASN A 304 16.03 -23.35 4.48
C ASN A 304 15.51 -24.76 4.82
N ASN A 305 16.06 -25.37 5.89
CA ASN A 305 15.68 -26.70 6.34
C ASN A 305 14.77 -26.65 7.59
N PRO A 306 13.45 -26.86 7.44
CA PRO A 306 12.49 -26.77 8.54
C PRO A 306 12.75 -27.80 9.64
N LYS A 307 13.29 -28.99 9.29
CA LYS A 307 13.63 -30.04 10.26
C LYS A 307 14.71 -29.59 11.25
N GLN A 308 15.73 -28.89 10.76
CA GLN A 308 16.82 -28.39 11.63
C GLN A 308 16.32 -27.30 12.58
N ILE A 309 15.52 -26.34 12.08
CA ILE A 309 14.95 -25.30 12.94
C ILE A 309 14.00 -25.90 13.95
N THR A 310 13.15 -26.84 13.55
CA THR A 310 12.24 -27.55 14.48
C THR A 310 13.03 -28.21 15.61
N LYS A 311 14.14 -28.88 15.28
CA LYS A 311 15.02 -29.49 16.29
C LYS A 311 15.61 -28.43 17.24
N LYS A 312 16.11 -27.32 16.71
CA LYS A 312 16.64 -26.22 17.53
C LYS A 312 15.57 -25.63 18.46
N ILE A 313 14.38 -25.36 17.94
CA ILE A 313 13.24 -24.83 18.72
C ILE A 313 12.87 -25.82 19.83
N ASN A 314 12.69 -27.11 19.52
CA ASN A 314 12.31 -28.11 20.51
C ASN A 314 13.38 -28.27 21.60
N THR A 315 14.67 -28.27 21.24
CA THR A 315 15.77 -28.31 22.21
C THR A 315 15.76 -27.08 23.12
N PHE A 316 15.53 -25.90 22.55
CA PHE A 316 15.44 -24.66 23.32
C PHE A 316 14.24 -24.66 24.27
N LEU A 317 13.06 -25.07 23.81
CA LEU A 317 11.86 -25.16 24.62
C LEU A 317 12.07 -26.13 25.81
N LYS A 318 12.64 -27.32 25.55
CA LYS A 318 12.95 -28.30 26.57
C LYS A 318 13.94 -27.75 27.63
N LYS A 319 14.99 -27.04 27.16
CA LYS A 319 15.99 -26.41 28.07
C LYS A 319 15.38 -25.36 29.01
N ASN A 320 14.32 -24.67 28.54
CA ASN A 320 13.64 -23.62 29.29
C ASN A 320 12.33 -24.09 29.95
N ASP A 321 12.13 -25.40 30.09
CA ASP A 321 10.90 -25.99 30.62
C ASP A 321 9.62 -25.36 30.02
N SER A 322 9.64 -25.12 28.73
CA SER A 322 8.55 -24.47 28.02
C SER A 322 7.82 -25.45 27.12
N ARG A 323 6.49 -25.45 27.21
CA ARG A 323 5.64 -26.32 26.40
C ARG A 323 5.49 -25.80 24.95
N ILE A 324 5.52 -24.48 24.79
CA ILE A 324 5.34 -23.80 23.50
C ILE A 324 6.31 -22.64 23.31
N GLY A 325 6.49 -22.24 22.04
CA GLY A 325 7.22 -21.04 21.66
C GLY A 325 6.29 -19.96 21.09
N ILE A 326 6.63 -18.70 21.33
CA ILE A 326 5.89 -17.54 20.80
C ILE A 326 6.83 -16.72 19.90
N GLY A 327 6.53 -16.68 18.61
CA GLY A 327 7.15 -15.77 17.64
C GLY A 327 6.41 -14.43 17.61
N LEU A 328 7.16 -13.34 17.53
CA LEU A 328 6.66 -12.01 17.84
C LEU A 328 5.92 -11.34 16.67
N TYR A 329 4.95 -10.51 16.98
CA TYR A 329 4.34 -9.53 16.08
C TYR A 329 5.31 -8.38 15.83
N LYS A 330 5.33 -7.85 14.60
CA LYS A 330 6.26 -6.80 14.12
C LYS A 330 7.74 -7.19 14.20
N GLU A 331 8.05 -8.47 14.26
CA GLU A 331 9.41 -8.96 14.24
C GLU A 331 9.99 -8.92 12.82
N LYS A 332 11.15 -8.28 12.66
CA LYS A 332 11.92 -8.31 11.42
C LYS A 332 12.68 -9.63 11.34
N ARG A 333 12.35 -10.46 10.34
CA ARG A 333 12.81 -11.85 10.24
C ARG A 333 13.74 -12.08 9.09
N ASN A 334 14.87 -12.70 9.35
CA ASN A 334 15.85 -13.07 8.32
C ASN A 334 15.46 -14.33 7.53
N VAL A 335 14.42 -15.04 7.92
CA VAL A 335 13.94 -16.24 7.21
C VAL A 335 13.20 -15.95 5.91
N TYR A 336 12.81 -14.70 5.66
CA TYR A 336 12.07 -14.27 4.48
C TYR A 336 13.01 -13.86 3.33
N GLN A 337 13.82 -14.82 2.82
CA GLN A 337 14.88 -14.59 1.84
C GLN A 337 14.48 -14.78 0.36
N GLY A 338 13.36 -15.44 0.08
CA GLY A 338 12.89 -15.74 -1.28
C GLY A 338 12.50 -14.49 -2.08
N ASN A 339 12.42 -14.61 -3.42
CA ASN A 339 11.99 -13.53 -4.31
C ASN A 339 10.54 -13.08 -4.04
N ASN A 340 9.71 -13.95 -3.47
CA ASN A 340 8.32 -13.62 -3.08
C ASN A 340 8.26 -12.54 -1.99
N PHE A 341 9.37 -12.28 -1.29
CA PHE A 341 9.46 -11.28 -0.22
C PHE A 341 10.09 -9.97 -0.66
N ILE A 342 10.46 -9.82 -1.93
CA ILE A 342 10.89 -8.53 -2.48
C ILE A 342 9.69 -7.57 -2.47
N SER A 343 9.94 -6.31 -2.07
CA SER A 343 8.93 -5.26 -2.10
C SER A 343 8.49 -4.93 -3.52
N ASN A 344 7.19 -4.66 -3.68
CA ASN A 344 6.66 -4.15 -4.95
C ASN A 344 6.79 -2.62 -5.08
N PHE A 345 7.03 -1.91 -3.97
CA PHE A 345 7.23 -0.45 -3.96
C PHE A 345 8.69 -0.05 -4.19
N ASN A 346 9.61 -0.86 -3.70
CA ASN A 346 11.05 -0.63 -3.84
C ASN A 346 11.77 -1.98 -3.85
N SER A 347 12.36 -2.35 -4.98
CA SER A 347 13.02 -3.65 -5.17
C SER A 347 14.24 -3.89 -4.25
N LYS A 348 14.79 -2.83 -3.64
CA LYS A 348 15.86 -2.91 -2.64
C LYS A 348 15.37 -3.31 -1.26
N ASN A 349 14.06 -3.19 -1.00
CA ASN A 349 13.42 -3.51 0.27
C ASN A 349 12.80 -4.92 0.24
N ARG A 350 12.56 -5.46 1.42
CA ARG A 350 11.90 -6.76 1.59
C ARG A 350 10.67 -6.64 2.48
N ARG A 351 9.71 -7.52 2.24
CA ARG A 351 8.57 -7.74 3.13
C ARG A 351 9.00 -8.76 4.17
N ASP A 352 9.70 -8.31 5.19
CA ASP A 352 10.35 -9.12 6.21
C ASP A 352 9.85 -8.87 7.64
N ILE A 353 8.84 -8.00 7.79
CA ILE A 353 8.18 -7.73 9.07
C ILE A 353 6.95 -8.62 9.24
N HIS A 354 6.93 -9.44 10.27
CA HIS A 354 5.84 -10.37 10.57
C HIS A 354 4.59 -9.66 11.09
N LEU A 355 3.42 -9.98 10.54
CA LEU A 355 2.13 -9.34 10.87
C LEU A 355 1.22 -10.19 11.77
N GLY A 356 1.67 -11.36 12.18
CA GLY A 356 0.97 -12.26 13.09
C GLY A 356 1.74 -12.50 14.39
N ILE A 357 1.19 -13.36 15.22
CA ILE A 357 1.90 -14.06 16.30
C ILE A 357 1.95 -15.53 15.91
N ASP A 358 3.16 -16.13 15.98
CA ASP A 358 3.34 -17.55 15.74
C ASP A 358 3.35 -18.31 17.07
N ILE A 359 2.60 -19.40 17.13
CA ILE A 359 2.55 -20.27 18.30
C ILE A 359 3.15 -21.62 17.92
N PHE A 360 4.44 -21.81 18.24
CA PHE A 360 5.17 -23.05 18.01
C PHE A 360 4.72 -24.11 19.00
N ALA A 361 4.06 -25.14 18.49
CA ALA A 361 3.53 -26.25 19.27
C ALA A 361 3.60 -27.55 18.43
N PRO A 362 3.43 -28.75 19.06
CA PRO A 362 3.48 -30.01 18.34
C PRO A 362 2.48 -30.11 17.18
N VAL A 363 2.86 -30.85 16.13
CA VAL A 363 1.96 -31.20 15.02
C VAL A 363 0.70 -31.85 15.59
N GLY A 364 -0.48 -31.47 15.05
CA GLY A 364 -1.76 -32.00 15.49
C GLY A 364 -2.38 -31.29 16.70
N THR A 365 -1.69 -30.28 17.29
CA THR A 365 -2.29 -29.41 18.31
C THR A 365 -3.58 -28.80 17.77
N LYS A 366 -4.66 -28.89 18.54
CA LYS A 366 -6.00 -28.47 18.14
C LYS A 366 -6.14 -26.96 18.18
N ILE A 367 -6.77 -26.42 17.13
CA ILE A 367 -7.00 -24.98 16.94
C ILE A 367 -8.50 -24.71 17.02
N LYS A 368 -8.88 -23.75 17.85
CA LYS A 368 -10.27 -23.31 18.06
C LYS A 368 -10.42 -21.84 17.66
N THR A 369 -11.64 -21.46 17.26
CA THR A 369 -11.95 -20.04 17.08
C THR A 369 -12.28 -19.37 18.42
N PRO A 370 -11.70 -18.19 18.74
CA PRO A 370 -12.02 -17.49 19.97
C PRO A 370 -13.35 -16.72 19.93
N ILE A 371 -13.98 -16.60 18.76
CA ILE A 371 -15.17 -15.77 18.51
C ILE A 371 -16.05 -16.45 17.48
N ASP A 372 -17.37 -16.26 17.58
CA ASP A 372 -18.31 -16.66 16.53
C ASP A 372 -17.89 -16.07 15.18
N GLY A 373 -17.93 -16.87 14.11
CA GLY A 373 -17.46 -16.40 12.81
C GLY A 373 -18.09 -17.13 11.63
N LYS A 374 -17.70 -16.70 10.44
CA LYS A 374 -18.04 -17.33 9.17
C LYS A 374 -16.77 -17.56 8.37
N VAL A 375 -16.58 -18.75 7.84
CA VAL A 375 -15.45 -19.06 6.94
C VAL A 375 -15.60 -18.27 5.65
N ILE A 376 -14.64 -17.40 5.34
CA ILE A 376 -14.63 -16.61 4.10
C ILE A 376 -13.53 -17.04 3.15
N ILE A 377 -12.41 -17.56 3.67
CA ILE A 377 -11.34 -18.17 2.88
C ILE A 377 -11.01 -19.53 3.50
N LEU A 378 -10.92 -20.52 2.64
CA LEU A 378 -10.45 -21.87 2.95
C LEU A 378 -9.64 -22.35 1.75
N LYS A 379 -8.29 -22.27 1.86
CA LYS A 379 -7.42 -22.49 0.72
C LYS A 379 -6.13 -23.21 1.11
N TYR A 380 -5.58 -23.97 0.17
CA TYR A 380 -4.22 -24.51 0.26
C TYR A 380 -3.26 -23.62 -0.53
N ASN A 381 -2.52 -22.78 0.15
CA ASN A 381 -1.45 -21.93 -0.39
C ASN A 381 -0.17 -22.78 -0.45
N ALA A 382 0.00 -23.52 -1.55
CA ALA A 382 0.97 -24.61 -1.67
C ALA A 382 2.42 -24.16 -1.95
N PHE A 383 2.65 -22.88 -2.20
CA PHE A 383 4.00 -22.38 -2.46
C PHE A 383 4.89 -22.51 -1.23
N LYS A 384 6.17 -22.80 -1.47
CA LYS A 384 7.17 -22.84 -0.41
C LYS A 384 7.27 -21.48 0.26
N TYR A 385 7.23 -21.48 1.59
CA TYR A 385 7.23 -20.29 2.45
C TYR A 385 5.93 -19.46 2.42
N ASP A 386 4.85 -20.00 1.86
CA ASP A 386 3.50 -19.48 2.03
C ASP A 386 2.82 -20.15 3.24
N TYR A 387 1.54 -19.86 3.45
CA TYR A 387 0.78 -20.32 4.62
C TYR A 387 0.46 -21.83 4.65
N GLY A 388 0.60 -22.57 3.54
CA GLY A 388 0.00 -23.90 3.46
C GLY A 388 -1.53 -23.84 3.52
N PRO A 389 -2.21 -24.83 4.16
CA PRO A 389 -3.63 -24.75 4.42
C PRO A 389 -3.96 -23.57 5.33
N THR A 390 -4.93 -22.76 4.92
CA THR A 390 -5.27 -21.47 5.53
C THR A 390 -6.76 -21.32 5.72
N ILE A 391 -7.17 -20.79 6.86
CA ILE A 391 -8.56 -20.41 7.16
C ILE A 391 -8.58 -18.91 7.46
N VAL A 392 -9.56 -18.19 6.90
CA VAL A 392 -9.91 -16.85 7.33
C VAL A 392 -11.36 -16.85 7.79
N LEU A 393 -11.59 -16.36 9.00
CA LEU A 393 -12.92 -16.18 9.57
C LEU A 393 -13.29 -14.70 9.58
N GLU A 394 -14.51 -14.40 9.11
CA GLU A 394 -15.16 -13.09 9.30
C GLU A 394 -15.92 -13.11 10.63
N HIS A 395 -15.68 -12.10 11.47
CA HIS A 395 -16.37 -11.87 12.73
C HIS A 395 -17.20 -10.60 12.64
N LYS A 396 -18.46 -10.63 13.07
CA LYS A 396 -19.34 -9.47 13.08
C LYS A 396 -19.45 -8.91 14.48
N ILE A 397 -19.17 -7.62 14.62
CA ILE A 397 -19.45 -6.85 15.84
C ILE A 397 -20.91 -6.41 15.83
N ASP A 398 -21.39 -5.95 14.67
CA ASP A 398 -22.78 -5.57 14.41
C ASP A 398 -23.17 -5.91 12.95
N LYS A 399 -24.27 -5.31 12.44
CA LYS A 399 -24.72 -5.52 11.05
C LYS A 399 -23.73 -5.00 10.00
N ILE A 400 -22.89 -4.01 10.33
CA ILE A 400 -22.03 -3.27 9.40
C ILE A 400 -20.55 -3.54 9.70
N ILE A 401 -20.16 -3.55 11.00
CA ILE A 401 -18.76 -3.62 11.42
C ILE A 401 -18.34 -5.06 11.57
N LYS A 402 -17.24 -5.37 10.93
CA LYS A 402 -16.63 -6.70 10.94
C LYS A 402 -15.12 -6.60 10.95
N PHE A 403 -14.48 -7.67 11.38
CA PHE A 403 -13.04 -7.89 11.32
C PHE A 403 -12.78 -9.37 11.06
N TYR A 404 -11.51 -9.73 10.93
CA TYR A 404 -11.13 -11.07 10.46
C TYR A 404 -10.02 -11.65 11.32
N THR A 405 -10.01 -12.98 11.44
CA THR A 405 -8.87 -13.73 11.98
C THR A 405 -8.36 -14.70 10.94
N ILE A 406 -7.03 -14.76 10.80
CA ILE A 406 -6.32 -15.59 9.85
C ILE A 406 -5.56 -16.67 10.62
N TYR A 407 -5.70 -17.91 10.17
CA TYR A 407 -5.05 -19.10 10.72
C TYR A 407 -4.24 -19.74 9.60
N GLY A 408 -2.91 -19.72 9.72
CA GLY A 408 -1.98 -20.29 8.75
C GLY A 408 -1.26 -21.54 9.27
N HIS A 409 -0.58 -22.23 8.37
CA HIS A 409 0.28 -23.40 8.61
C HIS A 409 -0.47 -24.62 9.18
N LEU A 410 -1.71 -24.78 8.74
CA LEU A 410 -2.63 -25.81 9.22
C LEU A 410 -2.37 -27.18 8.57
N SER A 411 -3.00 -28.22 9.12
CA SER A 411 -3.07 -29.52 8.45
C SER A 411 -4.11 -29.52 7.32
N LYS A 412 -3.92 -30.34 6.28
CA LYS A 412 -4.90 -30.48 5.18
C LYS A 412 -6.29 -30.95 5.62
N LYS A 413 -6.43 -31.46 6.85
CA LYS A 413 -7.72 -31.96 7.37
C LYS A 413 -8.78 -30.86 7.38
N CYS A 414 -8.41 -29.60 7.68
CA CYS A 414 -9.35 -28.49 7.71
C CYS A 414 -10.03 -28.24 6.36
N LEU A 415 -9.33 -28.49 5.23
CA LEU A 415 -9.88 -28.33 3.88
C LEU A 415 -11.00 -29.33 3.55
N LYS A 416 -11.03 -30.48 4.25
CA LYS A 416 -12.09 -31.49 4.12
C LYS A 416 -13.26 -31.26 5.08
N ASN A 417 -12.94 -30.72 6.28
CA ASN A 417 -13.89 -30.62 7.39
C ASN A 417 -14.72 -29.34 7.39
N LEU A 418 -14.29 -28.31 6.65
CA LEU A 418 -14.93 -27.01 6.60
C LEU A 418 -15.34 -26.67 5.17
N LYS A 419 -16.24 -25.68 5.05
CA LYS A 419 -16.69 -25.11 3.75
C LYS A 419 -16.73 -23.59 3.85
N VAL A 420 -16.38 -22.91 2.75
CA VAL A 420 -16.58 -21.45 2.63
C VAL A 420 -18.07 -21.14 2.83
N GLY A 421 -18.36 -20.11 3.61
CA GLY A 421 -19.72 -19.74 4.00
C GLY A 421 -20.22 -20.39 5.29
N GLN A 422 -19.54 -21.42 5.81
CA GLN A 422 -19.92 -22.12 7.05
C GLN A 422 -19.83 -21.18 8.27
N LYS A 423 -20.85 -21.19 9.11
CA LYS A 423 -20.85 -20.51 10.42
C LYS A 423 -20.11 -21.37 11.43
N ILE A 424 -19.26 -20.77 12.22
CA ILE A 424 -18.45 -21.42 13.26
C ILE A 424 -18.75 -20.75 14.60
N LYS A 425 -18.96 -21.56 15.62
CA LYS A 425 -19.24 -21.07 16.97
C LYS A 425 -17.95 -20.84 17.77
N LYS A 426 -17.97 -19.89 18.68
CA LYS A 426 -16.92 -19.67 19.69
C LYS A 426 -16.53 -21.00 20.34
N ASN A 427 -15.23 -21.23 20.55
CA ASN A 427 -14.64 -22.48 21.05
C ASN A 427 -14.75 -23.72 20.13
N GLN A 428 -15.34 -23.60 18.95
CA GLN A 428 -15.41 -24.71 18.00
C GLN A 428 -14.02 -25.03 17.45
N LEU A 429 -13.70 -26.31 17.38
CA LEU A 429 -12.51 -26.83 16.70
C LEU A 429 -12.61 -26.55 15.19
N ILE A 430 -11.58 -25.93 14.62
CA ILE A 430 -11.52 -25.57 13.21
C ILE A 430 -10.39 -26.23 12.45
N ALA A 431 -9.28 -26.55 13.12
CA ALA A 431 -8.09 -27.12 12.47
C ALA A 431 -7.14 -27.78 13.47
N ASP A 432 -6.07 -28.33 12.92
CA ASP A 432 -4.89 -28.80 13.66
C ASP A 432 -3.64 -28.10 13.09
N ILE A 433 -2.59 -27.93 13.90
CA ILE A 433 -1.26 -27.48 13.43
C ILE A 433 -0.72 -28.51 12.42
N GLY A 434 -0.29 -28.01 11.26
CA GLY A 434 0.27 -28.81 10.17
C GLY A 434 1.76 -29.11 10.33
N ASN A 435 2.22 -30.07 9.52
CA ASN A 435 3.63 -30.44 9.40
C ASN A 435 4.21 -30.00 8.06
N TYR A 436 5.53 -29.80 8.00
CA TYR A 436 6.22 -29.63 6.74
C TYR A 436 6.18 -30.90 5.87
N PRO A 437 6.18 -30.82 4.53
CA PRO A 437 6.20 -29.58 3.73
C PRO A 437 4.83 -28.93 3.56
N ILE A 438 3.74 -29.59 4.01
CA ILE A 438 2.34 -29.20 3.75
C ILE A 438 2.00 -27.80 4.30
N ASN A 439 2.52 -27.46 5.44
CA ASN A 439 2.29 -26.19 6.13
C ASN A 439 3.06 -24.99 5.54
N GLY A 440 3.48 -25.06 4.28
CA GLY A 440 4.33 -24.07 3.64
C GLY A 440 5.84 -24.30 3.86
N ASN A 441 6.23 -25.49 4.32
CA ASN A 441 7.61 -25.88 4.63
C ASN A 441 8.24 -25.10 5.80
N TRP A 442 7.43 -24.80 6.82
CA TRP A 442 7.85 -24.17 8.05
C TRP A 442 7.95 -25.15 9.22
N PRO A 443 8.71 -24.85 10.29
CA PRO A 443 8.57 -25.56 11.56
C PRO A 443 7.10 -25.58 12.01
N PRO A 444 6.62 -26.63 12.68
CA PRO A 444 5.22 -26.71 13.10
C PRO A 444 4.84 -25.54 14.04
N HIS A 445 3.88 -24.74 13.64
CA HIS A 445 3.31 -23.64 14.41
C HIS A 445 1.94 -23.22 13.85
N LEU A 446 1.19 -22.49 14.63
CA LEU A 446 0.04 -21.71 14.19
C LEU A 446 0.50 -20.28 13.95
N HIS A 447 0.33 -19.77 12.73
CA HIS A 447 0.30 -18.33 12.48
C HIS A 447 -1.10 -17.80 12.77
N PHE A 448 -1.20 -16.91 13.75
CA PHE A 448 -2.46 -16.25 14.10
C PHE A 448 -2.36 -14.75 13.85
N GLN A 449 -3.29 -14.20 13.07
CA GLN A 449 -3.29 -12.79 12.67
C GLN A 449 -4.71 -12.22 12.73
N ILE A 450 -4.82 -10.92 13.06
CA ILE A 450 -6.06 -10.15 12.97
C ILE A 450 -5.99 -9.27 11.73
N SER A 451 -7.11 -9.10 11.02
CA SER A 451 -7.25 -8.05 10.01
C SER A 451 -8.56 -7.28 10.18
N ILE A 452 -8.47 -5.96 10.00
CA ILE A 452 -9.65 -5.07 10.05
C ILE A 452 -10.26 -4.92 8.66
N ASP A 453 -9.48 -5.08 7.61
CA ASP A 453 -9.93 -4.98 6.22
C ASP A 453 -9.21 -6.03 5.37
N MET A 454 -9.95 -6.78 4.57
CA MET A 454 -9.38 -7.79 3.68
C MET A 454 -8.83 -7.23 2.37
N MET A 455 -8.90 -5.92 2.14
CA MET A 455 -8.39 -5.26 0.93
C MET A 455 -8.90 -5.90 -0.39
N GLY A 456 -10.12 -6.42 -0.37
CA GLY A 456 -10.69 -7.14 -1.51
C GLY A 456 -10.11 -8.55 -1.74
N GLU A 457 -9.18 -9.02 -0.92
CA GLU A 457 -8.57 -10.34 -1.02
C GLU A 457 -9.59 -11.45 -0.78
N LYS A 458 -9.60 -12.45 -1.66
CA LYS A 458 -10.54 -13.58 -1.63
C LYS A 458 -9.87 -14.95 -1.51
N GLU A 459 -8.56 -15.00 -1.69
CA GLU A 459 -7.82 -16.26 -1.75
C GLU A 459 -6.68 -16.36 -0.74
N ASN A 460 -6.04 -15.24 -0.43
CA ASN A 460 -4.91 -15.15 0.50
C ASN A 460 -4.90 -13.77 1.16
N PHE A 461 -4.11 -13.61 2.23
CA PHE A 461 -3.93 -12.33 2.89
C PHE A 461 -2.46 -12.17 3.32
N PRO A 462 -1.83 -11.00 3.14
CA PRO A 462 -0.42 -10.82 3.48
C PRO A 462 -0.12 -11.04 4.96
N GLY A 463 0.86 -11.90 5.25
CA GLY A 463 1.37 -12.19 6.60
C GLY A 463 2.64 -11.44 6.96
N VAL A 464 3.15 -10.65 6.01
CA VAL A 464 4.38 -9.88 6.16
C VAL A 464 4.25 -8.52 5.51
N SER A 465 4.92 -7.51 6.07
CA SER A 465 5.03 -6.18 5.52
C SER A 465 6.47 -5.76 5.30
N GLU A 466 6.64 -4.63 4.64
CA GLU A 466 7.88 -3.86 4.59
C GLU A 466 7.95 -2.94 5.80
N ASP A 467 9.17 -2.63 6.24
CA ASP A 467 9.41 -1.71 7.37
C ASP A 467 8.77 -0.33 7.13
N ILE A 468 8.95 0.20 5.94
CA ILE A 468 8.42 1.51 5.51
C ILE A 468 6.88 1.60 5.54
N LEU A 469 6.18 0.46 5.42
CA LEU A 469 4.71 0.39 5.43
C LEU A 469 4.14 -0.07 6.79
N LEU A 470 4.97 -0.24 7.80
CA LEU A 470 4.56 -0.84 9.06
C LEU A 470 3.51 0.00 9.80
N SER A 471 3.55 1.34 9.70
CA SER A 471 2.50 2.22 10.25
C SER A 471 1.12 1.89 9.67
N VAL A 472 1.04 1.74 8.36
CA VAL A 472 -0.21 1.41 7.64
C VAL A 472 -0.65 -0.02 7.97
N TRP A 473 0.26 -0.99 7.87
CA TRP A 473 -0.05 -2.39 8.17
C TRP A 473 -0.51 -2.60 9.61
N SER A 474 0.03 -1.85 10.57
CA SER A 474 -0.41 -1.91 11.97
C SER A 474 -1.87 -1.49 12.17
N LYS A 475 -2.43 -0.70 11.25
CA LYS A 475 -3.84 -0.29 11.26
C LYS A 475 -4.75 -1.22 10.44
N ILE A 476 -4.15 -2.01 9.56
CA ILE A 476 -4.86 -3.07 8.80
C ILE A 476 -4.83 -4.38 9.61
N SER A 477 -3.65 -4.77 10.09
CA SER A 477 -3.42 -5.97 10.91
C SER A 477 -2.87 -5.57 12.28
N PRO A 478 -3.73 -5.26 13.26
CA PRO A 478 -3.33 -4.93 14.63
C PRO A 478 -2.74 -6.14 15.36
N ASP A 479 -2.13 -5.88 16.52
CA ASP A 479 -1.47 -6.90 17.35
C ASP A 479 -2.43 -8.07 17.68
N PRO A 480 -2.14 -9.30 17.27
CA PRO A 480 -2.97 -10.46 17.60
C PRO A 480 -3.05 -10.74 19.11
N ASN A 481 -2.12 -10.20 19.89
CA ASN A 481 -2.15 -10.35 21.35
C ASN A 481 -3.38 -9.73 22.00
N LEU A 482 -4.04 -8.79 21.34
CA LEU A 482 -5.35 -8.26 21.76
C LEU A 482 -6.40 -9.37 21.97
N ILE A 483 -6.33 -10.44 21.17
CA ILE A 483 -7.22 -11.62 21.29
C ILE A 483 -6.56 -12.74 22.11
N LEU A 484 -5.24 -12.97 21.93
CA LEU A 484 -4.53 -14.05 22.61
C LEU A 484 -4.40 -13.82 24.11
N GLY A 485 -4.38 -12.56 24.56
CA GLY A 485 -4.35 -12.16 25.97
C GLY A 485 -3.10 -12.61 26.72
N ILE A 486 -1.97 -12.81 26.04
CA ILE A 486 -0.69 -13.11 26.68
C ILE A 486 -0.25 -11.86 27.47
N PRO A 487 0.12 -11.98 28.77
CA PRO A 487 0.51 -10.83 29.57
C PRO A 487 1.65 -10.04 28.92
N ASN A 488 1.54 -8.73 28.88
CA ASN A 488 2.55 -7.84 28.27
C ASN A 488 3.93 -8.01 28.93
N SER A 489 3.96 -8.35 30.24
CA SER A 489 5.19 -8.66 30.95
C SER A 489 6.00 -9.81 30.33
N PHE A 490 5.35 -10.73 29.60
CA PHE A 490 6.02 -11.82 28.88
C PHE A 490 6.91 -11.31 27.73
N PHE A 491 6.49 -10.22 27.06
CA PHE A 491 7.20 -9.66 25.92
C PHE A 491 8.32 -8.68 26.30
N ILE A 492 8.39 -8.27 27.57
CA ILE A 492 9.35 -7.29 28.06
C ILE A 492 10.64 -8.00 28.52
N LYS A 493 11.73 -7.86 27.77
CA LYS A 493 13.06 -8.30 28.26
C LYS A 493 13.58 -7.32 29.32
N LYS A 494 13.97 -7.82 30.48
CA LYS A 494 14.58 -7.01 31.58
C LYS A 494 15.75 -6.13 31.09
N ASP A 495 16.57 -6.66 30.17
CA ASP A 495 17.70 -5.92 29.56
C ASP A 495 17.29 -4.72 28.72
N ASN A 496 16.11 -4.76 28.05
CA ASN A 496 15.60 -3.63 27.29
C ASN A 496 15.12 -2.50 28.18
N ILE A 497 14.54 -2.81 29.35
CA ILE A 497 14.15 -1.81 30.34
C ILE A 497 15.39 -1.06 30.85
N LYS A 498 16.46 -1.76 31.18
CA LYS A 498 17.71 -1.17 31.64
C LYS A 498 18.36 -0.27 30.61
N LYS A 499 18.37 -0.71 29.32
CA LYS A 499 18.84 0.10 28.18
C LYS A 499 17.97 1.34 27.95
N LEU A 500 16.65 1.23 28.08
CA LEU A 500 15.71 2.35 27.90
C LEU A 500 15.87 3.38 29.03
N ILE A 501 16.02 2.90 30.27
CA ILE A 501 16.29 3.75 31.44
C ILE A 501 17.62 4.47 31.26
N ASN A 502 18.69 3.75 30.87
CA ASN A 502 20.00 4.35 30.64
C ASN A 502 19.98 5.39 29.48
N LYS A 503 19.25 5.10 28.39
CA LYS A 503 19.06 6.05 27.29
C LYS A 503 18.26 7.28 27.72
N ARG A 504 17.23 7.13 28.57
CA ARG A 504 16.50 8.27 29.15
C ARG A 504 17.37 9.06 30.12
N LEU A 505 18.13 8.40 30.97
CA LEU A 505 19.08 9.07 31.88
C LEU A 505 20.15 9.86 31.13
N SER A 506 20.63 9.37 29.99
CA SER A 506 21.60 10.10 29.17
C SER A 506 21.02 11.33 28.43
N LEU A 507 19.69 11.41 28.29
CA LEU A 507 18.97 12.55 27.70
C LEU A 507 18.56 13.60 28.75
N ILE A 508 18.66 13.28 30.03
CA ILE A 508 18.32 14.18 31.14
C ILE A 508 19.65 14.76 31.64
N SER A 509 19.77 16.10 31.67
CA SER A 509 20.98 16.75 32.19
C SER A 509 21.27 16.30 33.63
N ASN A 510 22.56 16.22 34.00
CA ASN A 510 23.04 15.74 35.28
C ASN A 510 22.47 16.46 36.54
N ASN A 511 21.67 17.51 36.34
CA ASN A 511 21.08 18.33 37.39
C ASN A 511 19.61 17.98 37.73
N LEU A 512 19.03 16.94 37.11
CA LEU A 512 17.66 16.52 37.38
C LEU A 512 17.66 15.21 38.18
N SER A 513 17.20 15.25 39.44
CA SER A 513 16.87 14.03 40.19
C SER A 513 15.37 13.73 40.04
N ILE A 514 15.05 12.56 39.46
CA ILE A 514 13.67 12.09 39.34
C ILE A 514 13.45 10.96 40.34
N SER A 515 12.54 11.16 41.31
CA SER A 515 12.08 10.10 42.20
C SER A 515 10.68 9.64 41.78
N TYR A 516 10.47 8.34 41.66
CA TYR A 516 9.18 7.74 41.36
C TYR A 516 8.53 7.21 42.64
N LYS A 517 7.35 7.76 42.96
CA LYS A 517 6.56 7.27 44.12
C LYS A 517 5.73 6.01 43.82
N LYS A 518 5.67 5.57 42.58
CA LYS A 518 4.97 4.34 42.13
C LYS A 518 5.83 3.58 41.13
N PRO A 519 5.64 2.26 40.98
CA PRO A 519 6.32 1.50 39.91
C PRO A 519 6.06 2.11 38.55
N LEU A 520 7.11 2.21 37.75
CA LEU A 520 7.02 2.71 36.36
C LEU A 520 6.08 1.79 35.56
N GLN A 521 4.95 2.30 35.14
CA GLN A 521 4.20 1.71 34.05
C GLN A 521 4.81 2.25 32.75
N ILE A 522 5.49 1.37 32.02
CA ILE A 522 5.97 1.68 30.66
C ILE A 522 4.76 1.56 29.75
N LEU A 523 4.09 2.68 29.52
CA LEU A 523 3.14 2.81 28.41
C LEU A 523 3.99 3.01 27.17
N GLU A 524 3.90 2.11 26.18
CA GLU A 524 4.39 2.40 24.85
C GLU A 524 3.75 3.71 24.39
N ALA A 525 4.57 4.68 24.02
CA ALA A 525 4.07 5.91 23.43
C ALA A 525 3.25 5.51 22.18
N LYS A 526 1.97 5.77 22.24
CA LYS A 526 1.10 5.71 21.06
C LYS A 526 1.54 6.85 20.14
N ASN A 527 2.47 6.58 19.23
CA ASN A 527 2.71 7.43 18.07
C ASN A 527 1.75 7.05 16.95
#